data_c2b937aadacff0346f66320193989fe1
#
_entry.id   c2b937aadacff0346f66320193989fe1
#
_cell.length_a   1.000
_cell.length_b   1.000
_cell.length_c   1.000
_cell.angle_alpha   90.00
_cell.angle_beta   90.00
_cell.angle_gamma   90.00
#
_symmetry.space_group_name_H-M   'P 1'
#
loop_
_entity.id
_entity.type
_entity.pdbx_description
1 polymer ?
#
loop_
_entity_poly.entity_id
_entity_poly.type
_entity_poly.pdbx_seq_one_letter_code
_entity_poly.pdbx_strand_id
1 'polypeptide(L)'
;LEQHALKLLHAKTGAAVARDIFGVKDAVYEAIRWHTTGKPDMTLLEKVIYLADYIEPNRDFPGVDELRRAVYDDLDKGLLMGLSDTIDEMERMGNPVHHDTLEARDFLLRGEAK
;
A
#
# COMPACT_ATOMS: atom_id res chain seq x y z
N LEU A 1 -7.22 12.71 -10.91
CA LEU A 1 -6.86 11.58 -11.78
C LEU A 1 -5.39 11.62 -12.19
N GLU A 2 -4.92 12.76 -12.69
CA GLU A 2 -3.53 12.89 -13.14
C GLU A 2 -2.54 12.71 -11.99
N GLN A 3 -2.83 13.27 -10.81
CA GLN A 3 -1.95 13.13 -9.65
C GLN A 3 -1.86 11.68 -9.18
N HIS A 4 -2.97 10.96 -9.20
CA HIS A 4 -2.98 9.56 -8.83
C HIS A 4 -2.17 8.72 -9.83
N ALA A 5 -2.36 8.97 -11.15
CA ALA A 5 -1.61 8.27 -12.18
C ALA A 5 -0.11 8.55 -12.07
N LEU A 6 0.27 9.79 -11.74
CA LEU A 6 1.67 10.15 -11.54
C LEU A 6 2.29 9.43 -10.35
N LYS A 7 1.56 9.28 -9.24
CA LYS A 7 2.04 8.52 -8.07
C LYS A 7 2.31 7.06 -8.43
N LEU A 8 1.41 6.43 -9.20
CA LEU A 8 1.58 5.06 -9.65
C LEU A 8 2.81 4.93 -10.56
N LEU A 9 2.99 5.87 -11.46
CA LEU A 9 4.15 5.91 -12.36
C LEU A 9 5.45 6.12 -11.58
N HIS A 10 5.45 7.00 -10.57
CA HIS A 10 6.64 7.24 -9.74
C HIS A 10 7.06 5.98 -8.99
N ALA A 11 6.13 5.19 -8.48
CA ALA A 11 6.46 3.94 -7.81
C ALA A 11 7.16 2.97 -8.75
N LYS A 12 6.65 2.81 -9.96
CA LYS A 12 7.24 1.93 -10.96
C LYS A 12 8.61 2.44 -11.44
N THR A 13 8.69 3.75 -11.72
CA THR A 13 9.93 4.38 -12.16
C THR A 13 10.99 4.34 -11.07
N GLY A 14 10.61 4.66 -9.83
CA GLY A 14 11.52 4.61 -8.68
C GLY A 14 12.07 3.22 -8.43
N ALA A 15 11.23 2.19 -8.57
CA ALA A 15 11.65 0.81 -8.43
C ALA A 15 12.66 0.42 -9.51
N ALA A 16 12.41 0.83 -10.77
CA ALA A 16 13.32 0.55 -11.87
C ALA A 16 14.66 1.26 -11.70
N VAL A 17 14.64 2.53 -11.28
CA VAL A 17 15.86 3.30 -11.00
C VAL A 17 16.67 2.64 -9.88
N ALA A 18 15.99 2.23 -8.81
CA ALA A 18 16.64 1.57 -7.68
C ALA A 18 17.34 0.28 -8.13
N ARG A 19 16.67 -0.52 -8.94
CA ARG A 19 17.23 -1.78 -9.45
C ARG A 19 18.38 -1.52 -10.43
N ASP A 20 18.17 -0.64 -11.41
CA ASP A 20 19.09 -0.48 -12.54
C ASP A 20 20.31 0.35 -12.19
N ILE A 21 20.15 1.36 -11.32
CA ILE A 21 21.25 2.27 -10.93
C ILE A 21 21.93 1.83 -9.64
N PHE A 22 21.15 1.44 -8.63
CA PHE A 22 21.68 1.11 -7.31
C PHE A 22 21.83 -0.39 -7.06
N GLY A 23 21.33 -1.24 -7.98
CA GLY A 23 21.50 -2.68 -7.89
C GLY A 23 20.81 -3.32 -6.70
N VAL A 24 19.65 -2.79 -6.28
CA VAL A 24 18.90 -3.36 -5.15
C VAL A 24 18.37 -4.75 -5.50
N LYS A 25 18.21 -5.58 -4.46
CA LYS A 25 17.68 -6.93 -4.61
C LYS A 25 16.22 -6.89 -5.06
N ASP A 26 15.76 -7.99 -5.69
CA ASP A 26 14.41 -8.11 -6.18
C ASP A 26 13.34 -7.84 -5.12
N ALA A 27 13.56 -8.29 -3.88
CA ALA A 27 12.62 -8.04 -2.78
C ALA A 27 12.41 -6.55 -2.53
N VAL A 28 13.49 -5.76 -2.59
CA VAL A 28 13.41 -4.30 -2.40
C VAL A 28 12.77 -3.64 -3.61
N TYR A 29 13.11 -4.10 -4.82
CA TYR A 29 12.48 -3.63 -6.05
C TYR A 29 10.95 -3.81 -5.98
N GLU A 30 10.49 -5.00 -5.61
CA GLU A 30 9.06 -5.29 -5.50
C GLU A 30 8.39 -4.43 -4.43
N ALA A 31 9.04 -4.22 -3.28
CA ALA A 31 8.49 -3.38 -2.22
C ALA A 31 8.28 -1.93 -2.70
N ILE A 32 9.25 -1.38 -3.42
CA ILE A 32 9.14 -0.02 -3.98
C ILE A 32 8.03 0.04 -5.03
N ARG A 33 8.00 -0.95 -5.92
CA ARG A 33 7.02 -0.99 -7.02
C ARG A 33 5.59 -0.98 -6.51
N TRP A 34 5.29 -1.72 -5.45
CA TRP A 34 3.93 -1.95 -4.99
C TRP A 34 3.51 -1.10 -3.79
N HIS A 35 4.37 -0.19 -3.32
CA HIS A 35 4.08 0.57 -2.10
C HIS A 35 2.89 1.54 -2.21
N THR A 36 2.46 1.89 -3.42
CA THR A 36 1.33 2.80 -3.64
C THR A 36 -0.01 2.06 -3.78
N THR A 37 -0.01 0.93 -4.50
CA THR A 37 -1.26 0.19 -4.78
C THR A 37 -1.49 -1.00 -3.88
N GLY A 38 -0.41 -1.63 -3.39
CA GLY A 38 -0.48 -2.97 -2.84
C GLY A 38 -0.64 -4.00 -3.93
N LYS A 39 -0.63 -5.26 -3.55
CA LYS A 39 -0.90 -6.40 -4.44
C LYS A 39 -1.39 -7.58 -3.61
N PRO A 40 -2.01 -8.61 -4.24
CA PRO A 40 -2.32 -9.85 -3.53
C PRO A 40 -1.05 -10.53 -3.04
N ASP A 41 -1.13 -11.20 -1.89
CA ASP A 41 -0.04 -12.02 -1.34
C ASP A 41 1.28 -11.26 -1.18
N MET A 42 1.22 -10.09 -0.52
CA MET A 42 2.42 -9.30 -0.26
C MET A 42 3.37 -10.00 0.72
N THR A 43 4.67 -9.86 0.46
CA THR A 43 5.71 -10.28 1.42
C THR A 43 5.68 -9.37 2.66
N LEU A 44 6.33 -9.79 3.74
CA LEU A 44 6.43 -8.97 4.94
C LEU A 44 7.04 -7.60 4.64
N LEU A 45 8.12 -7.55 3.86
CA LEU A 45 8.77 -6.29 3.49
C LEU A 45 7.81 -5.38 2.71
N GLU A 46 7.07 -5.93 1.76
CA GLU A 46 6.09 -5.16 0.97
C GLU A 46 4.99 -4.58 1.85
N LYS A 47 4.49 -5.36 2.82
CA LYS A 47 3.48 -4.89 3.78
C LYS A 47 4.00 -3.76 4.64
N VAL A 48 5.21 -3.90 5.15
CA VAL A 48 5.83 -2.89 6.02
C VAL A 48 6.04 -1.58 5.26
N ILE A 49 6.59 -1.65 4.05
CA ILE A 49 6.83 -0.45 3.25
C ILE A 49 5.52 0.24 2.86
N TYR A 50 4.50 -0.53 2.48
CA TYR A 50 3.19 0.02 2.16
C TYR A 50 2.60 0.78 3.35
N LEU A 51 2.61 0.16 4.54
CA LEU A 51 2.02 0.76 5.74
C LEU A 51 2.85 1.88 6.33
N ALA A 52 4.18 1.81 6.22
CA ALA A 52 5.06 2.84 6.76
C ALA A 52 4.74 4.23 6.18
N ASP A 53 4.36 4.28 4.91
CA ASP A 53 3.96 5.53 4.26
C ASP A 53 2.70 6.13 4.88
N TYR A 54 1.78 5.30 5.35
CA TYR A 54 0.52 5.75 5.96
C TYR A 54 0.65 6.15 7.42
N ILE A 55 1.54 5.50 8.17
CA ILE A 55 1.60 5.67 9.62
C ILE A 55 2.81 6.46 10.09
N GLU A 56 3.61 7.00 9.17
CA GLU A 56 4.77 7.79 9.56
C GLU A 56 4.33 9.00 10.41
N PRO A 57 5.20 9.50 11.33
CA PRO A 57 4.76 10.48 12.34
C PRO A 57 4.16 11.79 11.80
N ASN A 58 4.55 12.20 10.60
CA ASN A 58 4.03 13.43 9.99
C ASN A 58 2.67 13.26 9.31
N ARG A 59 2.17 12.03 9.18
CA ARG A 59 0.84 11.79 8.62
C ARG A 59 -0.23 12.08 9.67
N ASP A 60 -1.18 12.90 9.30
CA ASP A 60 -2.30 13.29 10.15
C ASP A 60 -3.58 13.30 9.32
N PHE A 61 -4.41 12.30 9.53
CA PHE A 61 -5.70 12.18 8.87
C PHE A 61 -6.68 11.47 9.82
N PRO A 62 -8.01 11.61 9.62
CA PRO A 62 -8.98 10.93 10.48
C PRO A 62 -8.76 9.42 10.48
N GLY A 63 -8.60 8.84 11.68
CA GLY A 63 -8.37 7.41 11.84
C GLY A 63 -6.92 6.95 11.84
N VAL A 64 -5.94 7.87 11.66
CA VAL A 64 -4.52 7.49 11.61
C VAL A 64 -4.06 6.83 12.91
N ASP A 65 -4.54 7.30 14.07
CA ASP A 65 -4.15 6.70 15.35
C ASP A 65 -4.71 5.29 15.52
N GLU A 66 -5.92 5.06 15.04
CA GLU A 66 -6.52 3.72 15.03
C GLU A 66 -5.75 2.78 14.11
N LEU A 67 -5.34 3.30 12.94
CA LEU A 67 -4.54 2.54 11.98
C LEU A 67 -3.18 2.16 12.59
N ARG A 68 -2.51 3.10 13.25
CA ARG A 68 -1.24 2.85 13.94
C ARG A 68 -1.38 1.74 14.97
N ARG A 69 -2.42 1.80 15.79
CA ARG A 69 -2.69 0.76 16.80
C ARG A 69 -2.94 -0.59 16.16
N ALA A 70 -3.74 -0.63 15.09
CA ALA A 70 -4.03 -1.88 14.39
C ALA A 70 -2.75 -2.49 13.78
N VAL A 71 -1.88 -1.68 13.18
CA VAL A 71 -0.62 -2.13 12.60
C VAL A 71 0.29 -2.78 13.65
N TYR A 72 0.40 -2.17 14.83
CA TYR A 72 1.23 -2.71 15.90
C TYR A 72 0.64 -3.96 16.56
N ASP A 73 -0.69 -4.11 16.52
CA ASP A 73 -1.36 -5.29 17.05
C ASP A 73 -1.33 -6.47 16.09
N ASP A 74 -1.68 -6.23 14.83
CA ASP A 74 -1.73 -7.24 13.78
C ASP A 74 -1.47 -6.57 12.44
N LEU A 75 -0.35 -6.92 11.81
CA LEU A 75 0.08 -6.29 10.56
C LEU A 75 -0.95 -6.46 9.44
N ASP A 76 -1.52 -7.66 9.29
CA ASP A 76 -2.51 -7.92 8.24
C ASP A 76 -3.82 -7.17 8.49
N LYS A 77 -4.22 -7.04 9.74
CA LYS A 77 -5.39 -6.24 10.11
C LYS A 77 -5.15 -4.76 9.78
N GLY A 78 -3.98 -4.23 10.12
CA GLY A 78 -3.61 -2.87 9.77
C GLY A 78 -3.55 -2.67 8.27
N LEU A 79 -3.02 -3.64 7.54
CA LEU A 79 -2.96 -3.59 6.09
C LEU A 79 -4.36 -3.55 5.47
N LEU A 80 -5.28 -4.38 5.96
CA LEU A 80 -6.66 -4.37 5.49
C LEU A 80 -7.34 -3.03 5.75
N MET A 81 -7.12 -2.45 6.94
CA MET A 81 -7.65 -1.12 7.26
C MET A 81 -7.10 -0.05 6.31
N GLY A 82 -5.80 -0.06 6.07
CA GLY A 82 -5.16 0.91 5.18
C GLY A 82 -5.66 0.81 3.74
N LEU A 83 -5.79 -0.40 3.23
CA LEU A 83 -6.34 -0.64 1.89
C LEU A 83 -7.80 -0.20 1.80
N SER A 84 -8.61 -0.54 2.79
CA SER A 84 -10.02 -0.17 2.82
C SER A 84 -10.21 1.35 2.88
N ASP A 85 -9.42 2.03 3.71
CA ASP A 85 -9.47 3.49 3.81
C ASP A 85 -9.08 4.15 2.49
N THR A 86 -8.07 3.62 1.80
CA THR A 86 -7.65 4.12 0.49
C THR A 86 -8.77 3.97 -0.54
N ILE A 87 -9.42 2.82 -0.57
CA ILE A 87 -10.52 2.55 -1.49
C ILE A 87 -11.69 3.50 -1.22
N ASP A 88 -12.08 3.62 0.05
CA ASP A 88 -13.19 4.50 0.45
C ASP A 88 -12.91 5.95 0.08
N GLU A 89 -11.69 6.42 0.29
CA GLU A 89 -11.31 7.79 -0.05
C GLU A 89 -11.33 8.02 -1.56
N MET A 90 -10.81 7.08 -2.35
CA MET A 90 -10.85 7.16 -3.81
C MET A 90 -12.28 7.23 -4.32
N GLU A 91 -13.17 6.39 -3.80
CA GLU A 91 -14.58 6.39 -4.18
C GLU A 91 -15.25 7.70 -3.79
N ARG A 92 -14.98 8.21 -2.59
CA ARG A 92 -15.53 9.48 -2.11
C ARG A 92 -15.11 10.64 -2.99
N MET A 93 -13.87 10.63 -3.49
CA MET A 93 -13.35 11.67 -4.36
C MET A 93 -13.74 11.49 -5.84
N GLY A 94 -14.41 10.39 -6.17
CA GLY A 94 -14.80 10.09 -7.55
C GLY A 94 -13.64 9.62 -8.41
N ASN A 95 -12.54 9.21 -7.82
CA ASN A 95 -11.37 8.68 -8.53
C ASN A 95 -11.48 7.18 -8.73
N PRO A 96 -10.98 6.64 -9.86
CA PRO A 96 -10.97 5.19 -10.05
C PRO A 96 -9.98 4.53 -9.07
N VAL A 97 -10.39 3.38 -8.52
CA VAL A 97 -9.53 2.56 -7.67
C VAL A 97 -8.75 1.61 -8.55
N HIS A 98 -7.42 1.55 -8.37
CA HIS A 98 -6.59 0.63 -9.12
C HIS A 98 -6.95 -0.82 -8.78
N HIS A 99 -7.03 -1.69 -9.80
CA HIS A 99 -7.46 -3.08 -9.57
C HIS A 99 -6.52 -3.84 -8.64
N ASP A 100 -5.23 -3.52 -8.62
CA ASP A 100 -4.28 -4.16 -7.71
C ASP A 100 -4.62 -3.89 -6.24
N THR A 101 -5.11 -2.68 -5.93
CA THR A 101 -5.55 -2.33 -4.57
C THR A 101 -6.77 -3.14 -4.17
N LEU A 102 -7.74 -3.29 -5.08
CA LEU A 102 -8.94 -4.11 -4.84
C LEU A 102 -8.57 -5.57 -4.65
N GLU A 103 -7.69 -6.10 -5.47
CA GLU A 103 -7.23 -7.49 -5.36
C GLU A 103 -6.46 -7.74 -4.06
N ALA A 104 -5.64 -6.77 -3.63
CA ALA A 104 -4.93 -6.86 -2.36
C ALA A 104 -5.90 -6.97 -1.18
N ARG A 105 -6.93 -6.13 -1.17
CA ARG A 105 -7.98 -6.18 -0.14
C ARG A 105 -8.71 -7.53 -0.15
N ASP A 106 -9.13 -7.95 -1.33
CA ASP A 106 -9.90 -9.20 -1.47
C ASP A 106 -9.08 -10.41 -1.04
N PHE A 107 -7.78 -10.42 -1.32
CA PHE A 107 -6.89 -11.48 -0.86
C PHE A 107 -6.87 -11.57 0.67
N LEU A 108 -6.76 -10.44 1.36
CA LEU A 108 -6.76 -10.41 2.83
C LEU A 108 -8.11 -10.84 3.41
N LEU A 109 -9.20 -10.40 2.80
CA LEU A 109 -10.54 -10.79 3.25
C LEU A 109 -10.75 -12.31 3.12
N ARG A 110 -10.26 -12.91 2.04
CA ARG A 110 -10.35 -14.37 1.86
C ARG A 110 -9.52 -15.11 2.90
N GLY A 111 -8.37 -14.56 3.27
CA GLY A 111 -7.52 -15.12 4.32
C GLY A 111 -8.19 -15.08 5.69
N GLU A 112 -8.87 -13.99 6.01
CA GLU A 112 -9.61 -13.86 7.27
C GLU A 112 -10.82 -14.79 7.36
N ALA A 113 -11.43 -15.09 6.22
CA ALA A 113 -12.60 -15.99 6.16
C ALA A 113 -12.22 -17.45 6.45
N LYS A 114 -10.95 -17.78 6.47
CA LYS A 114 -10.45 -19.12 6.81
C LYS A 114 -10.14 -19.20 8.28
#